data_4a18e6fa71e0e739031d5decc77e51fc
#
_entry.id   4a18e6fa71e0e739031d5decc77e51fc
#
_cell.length_a   1.000
_cell.length_b   1.000
_cell.length_c   1.000
_cell.angle_alpha   90.00
_cell.angle_beta   90.00
_cell.angle_gamma   90.00
#
_symmetry.space_group_name_H-M   'P 1'
#
loop_
_entity.id
_entity.type
_entity.pdbx_description
1 polymer ?
#
loop_
_entity_poly.entity_id
_entity_poly.type
_entity_poly.pdbx_seq_one_letter_code
_entity_poly.pdbx_strand_id
1 'polypeptide(L)'
;MLGITNISQSQAQPPNHVYELRMYHTVPGRLTALVNRFRDYTVPIFAKHDMHAIGYWVPQDTPELFVYVLEHPSRDAATKNWAAFMADPEWVKAKADSEASGKIVDHVDNYFMNPADFSKLK
;
A
#
# COMPACT_ATOMS: atom_id res chain seq x y z
N MET A 1 -13.64 -20.77 38.87
CA MET A 1 -13.97 -21.51 37.69
C MET A 1 -14.82 -20.74 36.71
N LEU A 2 -15.68 -19.95 37.17
CA LEU A 2 -16.48 -19.15 36.26
C LEU A 2 -15.64 -18.18 35.45
N GLY A 3 -14.56 -17.71 36.05
CA GLY A 3 -13.68 -16.79 35.35
C GLY A 3 -13.01 -17.40 34.13
N ILE A 4 -12.92 -18.70 34.08
CA ILE A 4 -12.29 -19.37 32.96
C ILE A 4 -13.06 -19.12 31.67
N THR A 5 -14.36 -19.19 31.73
CA THR A 5 -15.22 -18.96 30.57
C THR A 5 -15.06 -17.55 30.04
N ASN A 6 -15.03 -16.58 30.95
CA ASN A 6 -14.88 -15.20 30.56
C ASN A 6 -13.53 -14.91 29.94
N ILE A 7 -12.50 -15.53 30.46
CA ILE A 7 -11.14 -15.38 29.92
C ILE A 7 -11.11 -15.86 28.48
N SER A 8 -11.75 -16.98 28.20
CA SER A 8 -11.78 -17.54 26.86
C SER A 8 -12.34 -16.54 25.85
N GLN A 9 -13.43 -15.86 26.21
CA GLN A 9 -14.05 -14.89 25.32
C GLN A 9 -13.22 -13.64 25.16
N SER A 10 -12.57 -13.20 26.23
CA SER A 10 -11.79 -11.97 26.17
C SER A 10 -10.51 -12.12 25.38
N GLN A 11 -10.16 -13.34 25.00
CA GLN A 11 -8.94 -13.59 24.24
C GLN A 11 -9.17 -13.81 22.77
N ALA A 12 -10.35 -13.45 22.29
CA ALA A 12 -10.62 -13.51 20.86
C ALA A 12 -9.59 -12.65 20.11
N GLN A 13 -9.00 -13.22 19.08
CA GLN A 13 -8.01 -12.51 18.27
C GLN A 13 -8.69 -11.44 17.43
N PRO A 14 -8.05 -10.28 17.25
CA PRO A 14 -8.54 -9.32 16.28
C PRO A 14 -8.47 -9.92 14.88
N PRO A 15 -9.32 -9.44 13.95
CA PRO A 15 -9.25 -9.88 12.57
C PRO A 15 -7.87 -9.65 11.99
N ASN A 16 -7.45 -10.56 11.12
CA ASN A 16 -6.21 -10.39 10.38
C ASN A 16 -6.31 -9.17 9.45
N HIS A 17 -5.17 -8.55 9.20
CA HIS A 17 -5.09 -7.51 8.20
C HIS A 17 -5.20 -8.10 6.79
N VAL A 18 -5.53 -7.24 5.85
CA VAL A 18 -5.47 -7.55 4.43
C VAL A 18 -4.26 -6.84 3.87
N TYR A 19 -3.42 -7.56 3.15
CA TYR A 19 -2.23 -7.00 2.55
C TYR A 19 -2.45 -6.79 1.08
N GLU A 20 -1.92 -5.69 0.55
CA GLU A 20 -2.04 -5.39 -0.87
C GLU A 20 -0.65 -5.26 -1.46
N LEU A 21 -0.28 -6.21 -2.31
CA LEU A 21 0.95 -6.15 -3.09
C LEU A 21 0.70 -5.31 -4.33
N ARG A 22 1.56 -4.33 -4.57
CA ARG A 22 1.46 -3.47 -5.74
C ARG A 22 2.79 -3.44 -6.46
N MET A 23 2.73 -3.67 -7.77
CA MET A 23 3.90 -3.71 -8.64
C MET A 23 3.70 -2.67 -9.73
N TYR A 24 4.51 -1.62 -9.69
CA TYR A 24 4.43 -0.53 -10.65
C TYR A 24 5.46 -0.74 -11.73
N HIS A 25 5.00 -0.91 -12.96
CA HIS A 25 5.85 -1.01 -14.14
C HIS A 25 5.98 0.38 -14.74
N THR A 26 7.19 0.93 -14.75
CA THR A 26 7.37 2.29 -15.26
C THR A 26 7.62 2.31 -16.76
N VAL A 27 7.32 3.44 -17.35
CA VAL A 27 7.81 3.76 -18.69
C VAL A 27 9.34 3.76 -18.64
N PRO A 28 10.04 3.28 -19.67
CA PRO A 28 11.51 3.23 -19.66
C PRO A 28 12.14 4.56 -19.27
N GLY A 29 13.09 4.48 -18.33
CA GLY A 29 13.80 5.66 -17.83
C GLY A 29 13.10 6.45 -16.75
N ARG A 30 11.91 6.01 -16.28
CA ARG A 30 11.12 6.79 -15.33
C ARG A 30 11.10 6.21 -13.91
N LEU A 31 11.90 5.19 -13.62
CA LEU A 31 11.90 4.61 -12.29
C LEU A 31 12.35 5.62 -11.22
N THR A 32 13.40 6.36 -11.47
CA THR A 32 13.88 7.37 -10.53
C THR A 32 12.80 8.42 -10.25
N ALA A 33 12.08 8.86 -11.28
CA ALA A 33 10.98 9.81 -11.11
C ALA A 33 9.87 9.23 -10.22
N LEU A 34 9.55 7.94 -10.40
CA LEU A 34 8.56 7.27 -9.56
C LEU A 34 9.00 7.17 -8.11
N VAL A 35 10.23 6.73 -7.87
CA VAL A 35 10.78 6.61 -6.52
C VAL A 35 10.77 7.97 -5.82
N ASN A 36 11.17 9.03 -6.51
CA ASN A 36 11.15 10.38 -5.96
C ASN A 36 9.74 10.83 -5.62
N ARG A 37 8.77 10.56 -6.51
CA ARG A 37 7.36 10.89 -6.24
C ARG A 37 6.84 10.17 -5.01
N PHE A 38 7.18 8.89 -4.84
CA PHE A 38 6.79 8.14 -3.64
C PHE A 38 7.39 8.74 -2.39
N ARG A 39 8.70 8.99 -2.39
CA ARG A 39 9.39 9.53 -1.22
C ARG A 39 8.83 10.88 -0.81
N ASP A 40 8.65 11.76 -1.77
CA ASP A 40 8.36 13.16 -1.48
C ASP A 40 6.87 13.45 -1.32
N TYR A 41 6.00 12.67 -1.96
CA TYR A 41 4.57 12.96 -2.00
C TYR A 41 3.68 11.78 -1.63
N THR A 42 3.82 10.65 -2.31
CA THR A 42 2.90 9.53 -2.13
C THR A 42 2.89 9.02 -0.69
N VAL A 43 4.07 8.78 -0.12
CA VAL A 43 4.18 8.22 1.23
C VAL A 43 3.60 9.17 2.28
N PRO A 44 3.92 10.47 2.29
CA PRO A 44 3.28 11.40 3.24
C PRO A 44 1.75 11.47 3.05
N ILE A 45 1.27 11.44 1.81
CA ILE A 45 -0.17 11.50 1.54
C ILE A 45 -0.86 10.18 1.94
N PHE A 46 -0.22 9.03 1.73
CA PHE A 46 -0.71 7.76 2.25
C PHE A 46 -0.96 7.85 3.75
N ALA A 47 0.01 8.38 4.50
CA ALA A 47 -0.11 8.50 5.96
C ALA A 47 -1.33 9.33 6.36
N LYS A 48 -1.63 10.36 5.59
CA LYS A 48 -2.79 11.22 5.82
C LYS A 48 -4.11 10.46 5.69
N HIS A 49 -4.13 9.36 4.95
CA HIS A 49 -5.31 8.54 4.69
C HIS A 49 -5.24 7.17 5.35
N ASP A 50 -4.43 7.03 6.40
CA ASP A 50 -4.27 5.77 7.15
C ASP A 50 -3.85 4.60 6.27
N MET A 51 -3.04 4.87 5.25
CA MET A 51 -2.50 3.84 4.38
C MET A 51 -1.03 3.62 4.72
N HIS A 52 -0.72 2.43 5.20
CA HIS A 52 0.61 2.12 5.73
C HIS A 52 1.23 0.98 4.96
N ALA A 53 2.44 1.20 4.47
CA ALA A 53 3.21 0.16 3.80
C ALA A 53 4.11 -0.55 4.79
N ILE A 54 4.25 -1.86 4.62
CA ILE A 54 5.23 -2.63 5.39
C ILE A 54 6.63 -2.52 4.78
N GLY A 55 6.75 -2.05 3.56
CA GLY A 55 8.03 -1.81 2.90
C GLY A 55 7.88 -1.41 1.46
N TYR A 56 8.95 -0.89 0.91
CA TYR A 56 9.07 -0.49 -0.50
C TYR A 56 10.37 -1.08 -1.04
N TRP A 57 10.31 -1.63 -2.25
CA TRP A 57 11.47 -2.33 -2.83
C TRP A 57 11.68 -1.95 -4.29
N VAL A 58 12.94 -1.90 -4.68
CA VAL A 58 13.35 -1.84 -6.08
C VAL A 58 14.03 -3.16 -6.39
N PRO A 59 13.45 -4.03 -7.23
CA PRO A 59 14.06 -5.31 -7.57
C PRO A 59 15.42 -5.13 -8.23
N GLN A 60 16.36 -6.03 -7.93
CA GLN A 60 17.73 -5.90 -8.43
C GLN A 60 17.86 -6.25 -9.91
N ASP A 61 17.14 -7.28 -10.35
CA ASP A 61 17.34 -7.85 -11.68
C ASP A 61 16.21 -7.54 -12.66
N THR A 62 15.24 -6.75 -12.23
CA THR A 62 14.10 -6.37 -13.07
C THR A 62 14.06 -4.85 -13.13
N PRO A 63 14.56 -4.25 -14.22
CA PRO A 63 14.54 -2.80 -14.34
C PRO A 63 13.11 -2.28 -14.49
N GLU A 64 12.92 -1.00 -14.17
CA GLU A 64 11.66 -0.30 -14.38
C GLU A 64 10.51 -0.88 -13.55
N LEU A 65 10.82 -1.47 -12.39
CA LEU A 65 9.82 -2.06 -11.50
C LEU A 65 10.00 -1.52 -10.09
N PHE A 66 8.89 -1.09 -9.48
CA PHE A 66 8.83 -0.63 -8.10
C PHE A 66 7.73 -1.38 -7.38
N VAL A 67 8.03 -1.93 -6.21
CA VAL A 67 7.14 -2.87 -5.51
C VAL A 67 6.94 -2.40 -4.08
N TYR A 68 5.71 -2.47 -3.59
CA TYR A 68 5.44 -2.26 -2.17
C TYR A 68 4.22 -3.06 -1.73
N VAL A 69 4.07 -3.16 -0.41
CA VAL A 69 2.95 -3.88 0.19
C VAL A 69 2.29 -2.97 1.22
N LEU A 70 1.01 -2.72 1.03
CA LEU A 70 0.19 -1.99 2.01
C LEU A 70 -0.47 -2.97 2.97
N GLU A 71 -0.58 -2.56 4.22
CA GLU A 71 -1.31 -3.28 5.25
C GLU A 71 -2.60 -2.53 5.52
N HIS A 72 -3.74 -3.18 5.27
CA HIS A 72 -5.06 -2.59 5.48
C HIS A 72 -5.79 -3.30 6.61
N PRO A 73 -6.58 -2.57 7.43
CA PRO A 73 -7.41 -3.24 8.45
C PRO A 73 -8.41 -4.22 7.82
N SER A 74 -8.92 -3.90 6.62
CA SER A 74 -9.90 -4.73 5.92
C SER A 74 -9.93 -4.34 4.45
N ARG A 75 -10.60 -5.15 3.64
CA ARG A 75 -10.82 -4.82 2.24
C ARG A 75 -11.67 -3.55 2.09
N ASP A 76 -12.67 -3.37 2.96
CA ASP A 76 -13.51 -2.18 2.93
C ASP A 76 -12.70 -0.92 3.26
N ALA A 77 -11.82 -1.00 4.25
CA ALA A 77 -10.93 0.11 4.59
C ALA A 77 -10.04 0.45 3.40
N ALA A 78 -9.50 -0.55 2.73
CA ALA A 78 -8.68 -0.33 1.53
C ALA A 78 -9.45 0.46 0.47
N THR A 79 -10.67 0.04 0.18
CA THR A 79 -11.51 0.70 -0.82
C THR A 79 -11.76 2.16 -0.46
N LYS A 80 -12.13 2.43 0.78
CA LYS A 80 -12.40 3.80 1.24
C LYS A 80 -11.16 4.67 1.22
N ASN A 81 -10.05 4.13 1.72
CA ASN A 81 -8.81 4.90 1.85
C ASN A 81 -8.21 5.19 0.48
N TRP A 82 -8.27 4.24 -0.45
CA TRP A 82 -7.84 4.50 -1.82
C TRP A 82 -8.68 5.58 -2.49
N ALA A 83 -10.01 5.52 -2.32
CA ALA A 83 -10.89 6.53 -2.90
C ALA A 83 -10.55 7.93 -2.37
N ALA A 84 -10.33 8.05 -1.05
CA ALA A 84 -9.97 9.31 -0.43
C ALA A 84 -8.60 9.81 -0.91
N PHE A 85 -7.62 8.91 -1.04
CA PHE A 85 -6.30 9.25 -1.55
C PHE A 85 -6.39 9.79 -2.98
N MET A 86 -7.10 9.08 -3.85
CA MET A 86 -7.20 9.46 -5.26
C MET A 86 -7.92 10.79 -5.45
N ALA A 87 -8.81 11.16 -4.52
CA ALA A 87 -9.55 12.42 -4.57
C ALA A 87 -8.81 13.56 -3.86
N ASP A 88 -7.72 13.28 -3.17
CA ASP A 88 -6.98 14.29 -2.41
C ASP A 88 -6.34 15.29 -3.38
N PRO A 89 -6.66 16.60 -3.26
CA PRO A 89 -6.08 17.60 -4.15
C PRO A 89 -4.56 17.66 -4.12
N GLU A 90 -3.96 17.32 -2.99
CA GLU A 90 -2.51 17.29 -2.85
C GLU A 90 -1.91 16.19 -3.73
N TRP A 91 -2.55 15.01 -3.74
CA TRP A 91 -2.13 13.93 -4.63
C TRP A 91 -2.36 14.27 -6.10
N VAL A 92 -3.54 14.82 -6.42
CA VAL A 92 -3.86 15.20 -7.80
C VAL A 92 -2.80 16.17 -8.34
N LYS A 93 -2.41 17.16 -7.53
CA LYS A 93 -1.37 18.12 -7.93
C LYS A 93 -0.01 17.47 -8.07
N ALA A 94 0.40 16.66 -7.09
CA ALA A 94 1.70 16.00 -7.11
C ALA A 94 1.83 15.08 -8.34
N LYS A 95 0.77 14.34 -8.65
CA LYS A 95 0.76 13.46 -9.82
C LYS A 95 0.91 14.29 -11.10
N ALA A 96 0.12 15.32 -11.25
CA ALA A 96 0.16 16.18 -12.46
C ALA A 96 1.53 16.83 -12.61
N ASP A 97 2.07 17.39 -11.54
CA ASP A 97 3.38 18.06 -11.59
C ASP A 97 4.50 17.08 -11.96
N SER A 98 4.46 15.87 -11.39
CA SER A 98 5.48 14.86 -11.67
C SER A 98 5.40 14.30 -13.09
N GLU A 99 4.25 14.42 -13.73
CA GLU A 99 4.03 13.93 -15.09
C GLU A 99 4.07 15.04 -16.13
N ALA A 100 4.49 16.24 -15.74
CA ALA A 100 4.56 17.37 -16.67
C ALA A 100 5.45 17.09 -17.88
N SER A 101 6.51 16.28 -17.70
CA SER A 101 7.41 15.91 -18.79
C SER A 101 7.08 14.54 -19.39
N GLY A 102 5.98 13.94 -19.00
CA GLY A 102 5.54 12.67 -19.56
C GLY A 102 5.07 11.67 -18.52
N LYS A 103 4.48 10.60 -19.00
CA LYS A 103 3.95 9.50 -18.22
C LYS A 103 5.07 8.83 -17.43
N ILE A 104 4.79 8.42 -16.21
CA ILE A 104 5.76 7.71 -15.35
C ILE A 104 5.41 6.23 -15.27
N VAL A 105 4.16 5.90 -14.99
CA VAL A 105 3.74 4.51 -14.78
C VAL A 105 3.05 3.99 -16.02
N ASP A 106 3.53 2.87 -16.55
CA ASP A 106 2.89 2.20 -17.65
C ASP A 106 1.63 1.46 -17.19
N HIS A 107 1.80 0.59 -16.19
CA HIS A 107 0.68 -0.13 -15.58
C HIS A 107 1.04 -0.60 -14.18
N VAL A 108 0.01 -0.98 -13.43
CA VAL A 108 0.15 -1.50 -12.07
C VAL A 108 -0.54 -2.85 -11.98
N ASP A 109 0.18 -3.86 -11.47
CA ASP A 109 -0.42 -5.12 -11.06
C ASP A 109 -0.61 -5.08 -9.56
N ASN A 110 -1.75 -5.58 -9.06
CA ASN A 110 -1.95 -5.65 -7.62
C ASN A 110 -2.69 -6.93 -7.21
N TYR A 111 -2.39 -7.36 -6.00
CA TYR A 111 -3.03 -8.52 -5.39
C TYR A 111 -3.40 -8.18 -3.96
N PHE A 112 -4.65 -8.47 -3.58
CA PHE A 112 -5.04 -8.46 -2.18
C PHE A 112 -4.80 -9.85 -1.62
N MET A 113 -4.21 -9.91 -0.43
CA MET A 113 -3.69 -11.14 0.14
C MET A 113 -4.15 -11.31 1.57
N ASN A 114 -4.55 -12.51 1.92
CA ASN A 114 -4.81 -12.88 3.30
C ASN A 114 -3.56 -13.58 3.86
N PRO A 115 -3.15 -13.28 5.09
CA PRO A 115 -2.02 -14.01 5.68
C PRO A 115 -2.34 -15.50 5.78
N ALA A 116 -1.35 -16.34 5.45
CA ALA A 116 -1.44 -17.76 5.74
C ALA A 116 -1.42 -17.95 7.28
N ASP A 117 -1.97 -19.06 7.76
CA ASP A 117 -2.07 -19.29 9.21
C ASP A 117 -0.71 -19.33 9.89
N PHE A 118 0.34 -19.69 9.16
CA PHE A 118 1.72 -19.72 9.69
C PHE A 118 2.50 -18.42 9.41
N SER A 119 1.87 -17.41 8.85
CA SER A 119 2.54 -16.13 8.58
C SER A 119 2.76 -15.36 9.88
N LYS A 120 3.93 -14.75 10.04
CA LYS A 120 4.20 -13.89 11.18
C LYS A 120 3.47 -12.56 11.07
N LEU A 121 3.29 -12.08 9.86
CA LEU A 121 2.50 -10.88 9.60
C LEU A 121 1.04 -11.29 9.43
N LYS A 122 0.21 -10.74 10.26
CA LYS A 122 -1.23 -10.98 10.24
C LYS A 122 -2.00 -9.64 10.41
#